data_6c3aa52d482a966922a5f362c041e436
#
_entry.id   6c3aa52d482a966922a5f362c041e436
#
_cell.length_a   1.000
_cell.length_b   1.000
_cell.length_c   1.000
_cell.angle_alpha   90.00
_cell.angle_beta   90.00
_cell.angle_gamma   90.00
#
_symmetry.space_group_name_H-M   'P 1'
#
loop_
_entity.id
_entity.type
_entity.pdbx_description
1 polymer ?
#
loop_
_entity_poly.entity_id
_entity_poly.type
_entity_poly.pdbx_seq_one_letter_code
_entity_poly.pdbx_strand_id
1 'polypeptide(L)'
;MKVNAKICFYKFKPLQAWRYILIRLLTNSKHTHAHLEFNTEPPIAVIVIDGKPAQIISGALLSKLKVEKYYEYDIGDLDLSANDFNYFLNYRKVSAAKIIFYYTLGRFFGMKKAANCVTFICDYLKFKGWDVPDLFSPKELWESLHADNNDRWKSPSRQNNTSQMDK
;
A
#
# COMPACT_ATOMS: atom_id res chain seq x y z
N MET A 1 -2.08 -13.49 15.32
CA MET A 1 -3.54 -13.48 15.11
C MET A 1 -3.78 -13.48 13.61
N LYS A 2 -4.52 -14.45 13.11
CA LYS A 2 -4.83 -14.57 11.68
C LYS A 2 -6.02 -13.67 11.35
N VAL A 3 -5.87 -12.77 10.40
CA VAL A 3 -6.89 -11.78 10.03
C VAL A 3 -6.93 -11.62 8.51
N ASN A 4 -8.11 -11.46 7.96
CA ASN A 4 -8.28 -11.11 6.55
C ASN A 4 -7.79 -9.67 6.33
N ALA A 5 -7.01 -9.48 5.27
CA ALA A 5 -6.42 -8.20 4.92
C ALA A 5 -6.80 -7.76 3.50
N LYS A 6 -6.97 -6.46 3.33
CA LYS A 6 -7.35 -5.85 2.07
C LYS A 6 -6.44 -4.68 1.73
N ILE A 7 -6.18 -4.50 0.45
CA ILE A 7 -5.62 -3.27 -0.10
C ILE A 7 -6.77 -2.40 -0.56
N CYS A 8 -6.91 -1.22 0.03
CA CYS A 8 -7.99 -0.29 -0.27
C CYS A 8 -7.47 0.94 -1.00
N PHE A 9 -8.14 1.30 -2.09
CA PHE A 9 -7.83 2.45 -2.91
C PHE A 9 -8.82 3.57 -2.66
N TYR A 10 -8.33 4.81 -2.54
CA TYR A 10 -9.12 5.97 -2.23
C TYR A 10 -8.88 7.11 -3.20
N LYS A 11 -9.94 7.92 -3.35
CA LYS A 11 -9.92 9.19 -4.05
C LYS A 11 -10.16 10.29 -3.04
N PHE A 12 -9.19 11.18 -2.85
CA PHE A 12 -9.40 12.39 -2.08
C PHE A 12 -10.31 13.36 -2.84
N LYS A 13 -11.28 13.96 -2.16
CA LYS A 13 -12.10 15.02 -2.74
C LYS A 13 -11.22 16.24 -3.06
N PRO A 14 -11.39 16.87 -4.24
CA PRO A 14 -10.42 17.80 -4.80
C PRO A 14 -10.12 19.06 -3.96
N LEU A 15 -10.91 19.35 -2.95
CA LEU A 15 -10.75 20.54 -2.11
C LEU A 15 -9.62 20.47 -1.07
N GLN A 16 -8.91 19.36 -0.91
CA GLN A 16 -8.09 19.17 0.31
C GLN A 16 -6.59 19.24 0.16
N ALA A 17 -6.00 19.08 -1.02
CA ALA A 17 -4.56 19.29 -1.15
C ALA A 17 -4.11 19.31 -2.62
N TRP A 18 -3.67 20.44 -3.13
CA TRP A 18 -2.99 20.63 -4.41
C TRP A 18 -1.84 19.62 -4.62
N ARG A 19 -1.18 19.16 -3.53
CA ARG A 19 -0.13 18.14 -3.55
C ARG A 19 -0.62 16.80 -4.10
N TYR A 20 -1.83 16.37 -3.73
CA TYR A 20 -2.43 15.13 -4.24
C TYR A 20 -2.85 15.26 -5.70
N ILE A 21 -3.29 16.45 -6.11
CA ILE A 21 -3.58 16.75 -7.51
C ILE A 21 -2.29 16.62 -8.33
N LEU A 22 -1.20 17.20 -7.85
CA LEU A 22 0.09 17.12 -8.53
C LEU A 22 0.61 15.68 -8.60
N ILE A 23 0.56 14.91 -7.51
CA ILE A 23 0.92 13.49 -7.52
C ILE A 23 0.06 12.73 -8.52
N ARG A 24 -1.24 12.97 -8.56
CA ARG A 24 -2.17 12.36 -9.51
C ARG A 24 -1.80 12.67 -10.96
N LEU A 25 -1.48 13.91 -11.26
CA LEU A 25 -1.02 14.32 -12.60
C LEU A 25 0.30 13.64 -12.98
N LEU A 26 1.28 13.64 -12.08
CA LEU A 26 2.59 13.02 -12.31
C LEU A 26 2.52 11.50 -12.47
N THR A 27 1.59 10.85 -11.78
CA THR A 27 1.43 9.39 -11.84
C THR A 27 0.40 8.92 -12.87
N ASN A 28 -0.32 9.86 -13.48
CA ASN A 28 -1.48 9.57 -14.35
C ASN A 28 -2.44 8.55 -13.72
N SER A 29 -2.71 8.69 -12.42
CA SER A 29 -3.50 7.75 -11.63
C SER A 29 -4.88 8.32 -11.31
N LYS A 30 -5.92 7.48 -11.47
CA LYS A 30 -7.26 7.78 -10.97
C LYS A 30 -7.32 7.68 -9.44
N HIS A 31 -6.45 6.85 -8.85
CA HIS A 31 -6.34 6.63 -7.41
C HIS A 31 -5.28 7.57 -6.84
N THR A 32 -5.61 8.21 -5.73
CA THR A 32 -4.68 9.17 -5.09
C THR A 32 -3.96 8.56 -3.90
N HIS A 33 -4.50 7.49 -3.34
CA HIS A 33 -3.97 6.85 -2.15
C HIS A 33 -4.36 5.37 -2.09
N ALA A 34 -3.51 4.57 -1.44
CA ALA A 34 -3.79 3.18 -1.09
C ALA A 34 -3.35 2.93 0.35
N HIS A 35 -4.04 2.02 1.04
CA HIS A 35 -3.65 1.58 2.38
C HIS A 35 -4.08 0.13 2.64
N LEU A 36 -3.59 -0.43 3.75
CA LEU A 36 -3.98 -1.75 4.22
C LEU A 36 -5.11 -1.63 5.23
N GLU A 37 -6.14 -2.44 5.07
CA GLU A 37 -7.19 -2.67 6.07
C GLU A 37 -7.12 -4.11 6.56
N PHE A 38 -7.32 -4.28 7.86
CA PHE A 38 -7.38 -5.58 8.53
C PHE A 38 -8.74 -5.73 9.18
N ASN A 39 -9.40 -6.84 8.88
CA ASN A 39 -10.73 -7.17 9.44
C ASN A 39 -10.58 -7.70 10.88
N THR A 40 -10.15 -6.81 11.76
CA THR A 40 -10.10 -7.03 13.21
C THR A 40 -11.39 -6.53 13.88
N GLU A 41 -11.56 -6.78 15.18
CA GLU A 41 -12.65 -6.22 15.98
C GLU A 41 -12.08 -5.25 17.03
N PRO A 42 -12.23 -3.93 16.88
CA PRO A 42 -12.76 -3.21 15.71
C PRO A 42 -11.81 -3.25 14.51
N PRO A 43 -12.32 -3.07 13.26
CA PRO A 43 -11.48 -3.01 12.07
C PRO A 43 -10.43 -1.92 12.16
N ILE A 44 -9.22 -2.21 11.70
CA ILE A 44 -8.11 -1.25 11.68
C ILE A 44 -7.59 -1.03 10.27
N ALA A 45 -7.12 0.19 10.01
CA ALA A 45 -6.43 0.54 8.78
C ALA A 45 -5.05 1.09 9.09
N VAL A 46 -4.08 0.74 8.26
CA VAL A 46 -2.71 1.29 8.35
C VAL A 46 -2.50 2.21 7.18
N ILE A 47 -2.39 3.49 7.46
CA ILE A 47 -2.27 4.56 6.46
C ILE A 47 -0.93 5.27 6.59
N VAL A 48 -0.42 5.74 5.46
CA VAL A 48 0.82 6.49 5.38
C VAL A 48 0.52 7.89 4.84
N ILE A 49 0.69 8.90 5.67
CA ILE A 49 0.34 10.29 5.38
C ILE A 49 1.62 11.14 5.33
N ASP A 50 1.62 12.18 4.48
CA ASP A 50 2.73 13.11 4.32
C ASP A 50 3.18 13.71 5.66
N GLY A 51 4.50 13.68 5.88
CA GLY A 51 5.15 14.22 7.08
C GLY A 51 5.00 13.38 8.35
N LYS A 52 4.26 12.27 8.29
CA LYS A 52 4.00 11.42 9.47
C LYS A 52 4.54 9.99 9.25
N PRO A 53 4.84 9.26 10.34
CA PRO A 53 5.03 7.80 10.25
C PRO A 53 3.72 7.13 9.83
N ALA A 54 3.77 5.84 9.54
CA ALA A 54 2.55 5.06 9.30
C ALA A 54 1.64 5.15 10.53
N GLN A 55 0.35 5.34 10.31
CA GLN A 55 -0.65 5.51 11.35
C GLN A 55 -1.61 4.34 11.35
N ILE A 56 -1.88 3.81 12.53
CA ILE A 56 -2.92 2.80 12.72
C ILE A 56 -4.18 3.54 13.17
N ILE A 57 -5.25 3.43 12.41
CA ILE A 57 -6.52 4.07 12.69
C ILE A 57 -7.66 3.06 12.73
N SER A 58 -8.67 3.30 13.58
CA SER A 58 -9.88 2.48 13.55
C SER A 58 -10.72 2.76 12.31
N GLY A 59 -11.49 1.78 11.85
CA GLY A 59 -12.41 1.94 10.72
C GLY A 59 -13.41 3.07 10.93
N ALA A 60 -13.86 3.30 12.18
CA ALA A 60 -14.72 4.43 12.53
C ALA A 60 -14.05 5.79 12.32
N LEU A 61 -12.74 5.89 12.53
CA LEU A 61 -11.98 7.12 12.26
C LEU A 61 -11.74 7.30 10.76
N LEU A 62 -11.53 6.21 10.04
CA LEU A 62 -11.35 6.21 8.59
C LEU A 62 -12.58 6.78 7.88
N SER A 63 -13.80 6.44 8.35
CA SER A 63 -15.05 6.95 7.79
C SER A 63 -15.22 8.47 7.95
N LYS A 64 -14.54 9.09 8.93
CA LYS A 64 -14.53 10.55 9.15
C LYS A 64 -13.56 11.28 8.22
N LEU A 65 -12.62 10.57 7.60
CA LEU A 65 -11.79 11.17 6.58
C LEU A 65 -12.67 11.48 5.36
N LYS A 66 -12.58 12.70 4.83
CA LYS A 66 -13.31 13.12 3.61
C LYS A 66 -12.71 12.45 2.36
N VAL A 67 -12.68 11.13 2.36
CA VAL A 67 -12.18 10.29 1.29
C VAL A 67 -13.33 9.42 0.76
N GLU A 68 -13.31 9.17 -0.51
CA GLU A 68 -14.23 8.26 -1.16
C GLU A 68 -13.48 6.94 -1.40
N LYS A 69 -13.96 5.86 -0.77
CA LYS A 69 -13.44 4.53 -1.05
C LYS A 69 -13.84 4.15 -2.46
N TYR A 70 -12.84 3.81 -3.26
CA TYR A 70 -13.05 3.55 -4.67
C TYR A 70 -13.04 2.05 -4.96
N TYR A 71 -12.15 1.30 -4.32
CA TYR A 71 -11.97 -0.12 -4.59
C TYR A 71 -11.26 -0.84 -3.44
N GLU A 72 -11.59 -2.12 -3.27
CA GLU A 72 -10.93 -3.02 -2.33
C GLU A 72 -10.39 -4.24 -3.09
N TYR A 73 -9.21 -4.67 -2.74
CA TYR A 73 -8.63 -5.92 -3.21
C TYR A 73 -8.30 -6.80 -2.00
N ASP A 74 -8.95 -7.95 -1.93
CA ASP A 74 -8.72 -8.94 -0.87
C ASP A 74 -7.42 -9.68 -1.13
N ILE A 75 -6.47 -9.58 -0.21
CA ILE A 75 -5.19 -10.28 -0.27
C ILE A 75 -5.18 -11.57 0.57
N GLY A 76 -6.29 -11.89 1.21
CA GLY A 76 -6.46 -13.05 2.05
C GLY A 76 -5.96 -12.87 3.48
N ASP A 77 -5.74 -13.99 4.16
CA ASP A 77 -5.38 -13.98 5.56
C ASP A 77 -3.90 -13.68 5.79
N LEU A 78 -3.63 -12.76 6.70
CA LEU A 78 -2.29 -12.45 7.21
C LEU A 78 -2.21 -12.70 8.71
N ASP A 79 -1.06 -13.21 9.16
CA ASP A 79 -0.77 -13.28 10.58
C ASP A 79 -0.29 -11.93 11.12
N LEU A 80 -1.11 -11.28 11.95
CA LEU A 80 -0.73 -10.09 12.68
C LEU A 80 -0.10 -10.44 14.02
N SER A 81 1.06 -9.86 14.29
CA SER A 81 1.87 -10.03 15.49
C SER A 81 2.31 -8.69 16.05
N ALA A 82 2.90 -8.67 17.22
CA ALA A 82 3.51 -7.46 17.78
C ALA A 82 4.60 -6.88 16.86
N ASN A 83 5.31 -7.72 16.11
CA ASN A 83 6.33 -7.28 15.16
C ASN A 83 5.74 -6.46 14.00
N ASP A 84 4.51 -6.77 13.57
CA ASP A 84 3.83 -6.01 12.53
C ASP A 84 3.51 -4.59 13.00
N PHE A 85 2.99 -4.45 14.22
CA PHE A 85 2.73 -3.14 14.81
C PHE A 85 4.01 -2.34 14.99
N ASN A 86 5.08 -2.99 15.42
CA ASN A 86 6.40 -2.37 15.53
C ASN A 86 6.92 -1.91 14.16
N TYR A 87 6.73 -2.73 13.10
CA TYR A 87 7.05 -2.36 11.73
C TYR A 87 6.28 -1.11 11.29
N PHE A 88 4.98 -1.06 11.53
CA PHE A 88 4.14 0.09 11.15
C PHE A 88 4.60 1.37 11.83
N LEU A 89 4.80 1.33 13.15
CA LEU A 89 5.19 2.50 13.94
C LEU A 89 6.59 3.03 13.57
N ASN A 90 7.49 2.16 13.14
CA ASN A 90 8.86 2.50 12.77
C ASN A 90 9.06 2.70 11.26
N TYR A 91 7.99 2.59 10.45
CA TYR A 91 8.14 2.81 9.02
C TYR A 91 8.57 4.25 8.72
N ARG A 92 9.48 4.38 7.76
CA ARG A 92 10.08 5.68 7.37
C ARG A 92 9.02 6.71 7.01
N LYS A 93 9.25 7.96 7.42
CA LYS A 93 8.34 9.07 7.11
C LYS A 93 8.25 9.32 5.61
N VAL A 94 7.03 9.51 5.16
CA VAL A 94 6.73 9.91 3.78
C VAL A 94 6.90 11.43 3.63
N SER A 95 7.36 11.85 2.47
CA SER A 95 7.47 13.27 2.13
C SER A 95 6.97 13.51 0.71
N ALA A 96 5.92 14.31 0.58
CA ALA A 96 5.36 14.67 -0.72
C ALA A 96 6.42 15.36 -1.61
N ALA A 97 7.27 16.20 -1.03
CA ALA A 97 8.36 16.85 -1.77
C ALA A 97 9.33 15.83 -2.38
N LYS A 98 9.72 14.79 -1.61
CA LYS A 98 10.60 13.71 -2.12
C LYS A 98 9.90 12.88 -3.21
N ILE A 99 8.60 12.65 -3.07
CA ILE A 99 7.80 11.95 -4.08
C ILE A 99 7.77 12.75 -5.38
N ILE A 100 7.45 14.03 -5.31
CA ILE A 100 7.42 14.94 -6.46
C ILE A 100 8.79 15.00 -7.12
N PHE A 101 9.85 15.20 -6.33
CA PHE A 101 11.23 15.24 -6.84
C PHE A 101 11.60 13.92 -7.53
N TYR A 102 11.25 12.78 -6.97
CA TYR A 102 11.50 11.48 -7.59
C TYR A 102 10.79 11.36 -8.95
N TYR A 103 9.54 11.77 -9.06
CA TYR A 103 8.79 11.70 -10.33
C TYR A 103 9.31 12.67 -11.39
N THR A 104 9.82 13.82 -10.99
CA THR A 104 10.30 14.84 -11.93
C THR A 104 11.73 14.60 -12.39
N LEU A 105 12.63 14.30 -11.48
CA LEU A 105 14.07 14.20 -11.75
C LEU A 105 14.67 12.86 -11.31
N GLY A 106 14.26 12.33 -10.16
CA GLY A 106 14.92 11.17 -9.55
C GLY A 106 14.91 9.90 -10.40
N ARG A 107 13.90 9.71 -11.23
CA ARG A 107 13.80 8.55 -12.15
C ARG A 107 14.91 8.60 -13.21
N PHE A 108 15.27 9.78 -13.69
CA PHE A 108 16.33 9.96 -14.71
C PHE A 108 17.72 9.73 -14.13
N PHE A 109 17.90 10.01 -12.83
CA PHE A 109 19.18 9.86 -12.15
C PHE A 109 19.33 8.57 -11.36
N GLY A 110 18.41 7.59 -11.52
CA GLY A 110 18.48 6.31 -10.82
C GLY A 110 18.39 6.41 -9.30
N MET A 111 17.78 7.48 -8.77
CA MET A 111 17.68 7.69 -7.33
C MET A 111 16.77 6.66 -6.67
N LYS A 112 17.05 6.37 -5.38
CA LYS A 112 16.18 5.48 -4.58
C LYS A 112 14.77 6.04 -4.51
N LYS A 113 13.78 5.16 -4.68
CA LYS A 113 12.36 5.49 -4.58
C LYS A 113 12.06 6.14 -3.22
N ALA A 114 11.32 7.25 -3.24
CA ALA A 114 10.83 7.88 -2.02
C ALA A 114 9.78 6.99 -1.35
N ALA A 115 9.70 7.03 -0.01
CA ALA A 115 8.63 6.35 0.70
C ALA A 115 7.27 6.97 0.36
N ASN A 116 6.27 6.14 0.10
CA ASN A 116 4.88 6.53 -0.13
C ASN A 116 3.93 5.39 0.30
N CYS A 117 2.63 5.56 0.08
CA CYS A 117 1.63 4.57 0.47
C CYS A 117 1.81 3.23 -0.26
N VAL A 118 2.22 3.24 -1.52
CA VAL A 118 2.41 2.02 -2.31
C VAL A 118 3.70 1.29 -1.90
N THR A 119 4.81 2.03 -1.76
CA THR A 119 6.06 1.42 -1.29
C THR A 119 5.89 0.83 0.11
N PHE A 120 5.08 1.46 0.98
CA PHE A 120 4.74 0.91 2.29
C PHE A 120 4.04 -0.45 2.16
N ILE A 121 3.03 -0.57 1.30
CA ILE A 121 2.29 -1.83 1.09
C ILE A 121 3.25 -2.91 0.56
N CYS A 122 4.04 -2.60 -0.46
CA CYS A 122 4.99 -3.55 -1.04
C CYS A 122 6.06 -3.98 -0.02
N ASP A 123 6.64 -3.02 0.71
CA ASP A 123 7.67 -3.28 1.72
C ASP A 123 7.10 -4.15 2.87
N TYR A 124 5.86 -3.87 3.30
CA TYR A 124 5.20 -4.67 4.33
C TYR A 124 4.90 -6.10 3.87
N LEU A 125 4.37 -6.27 2.67
CA LEU A 125 4.11 -7.62 2.15
C LEU A 125 5.42 -8.41 1.95
N LYS A 126 6.51 -7.77 1.52
CA LYS A 126 7.85 -8.39 1.52
C LYS A 126 8.31 -8.77 2.91
N PHE A 127 8.08 -7.92 3.91
CA PHE A 127 8.35 -8.24 5.32
C PHE A 127 7.56 -9.47 5.79
N LYS A 128 6.36 -9.69 5.24
CA LYS A 128 5.54 -10.90 5.46
C LYS A 128 5.99 -12.10 4.60
N GLY A 129 7.08 -12.00 3.87
CA GLY A 129 7.63 -13.06 3.02
C GLY A 129 6.93 -13.23 1.67
N TRP A 130 6.14 -12.24 1.23
CA TRP A 130 5.54 -12.26 -0.09
C TRP A 130 6.55 -11.85 -1.16
N ASP A 131 6.49 -12.50 -2.31
CA ASP A 131 7.16 -12.00 -3.51
C ASP A 131 6.27 -10.98 -4.20
N VAL A 132 6.61 -9.70 -4.03
CA VAL A 132 5.87 -8.57 -4.59
C VAL A 132 6.79 -7.69 -5.41
N PRO A 133 6.30 -7.18 -6.55
CA PRO A 133 7.09 -6.28 -7.38
C PRO A 133 7.35 -4.94 -6.70
N ASP A 134 8.42 -4.26 -7.13
CA ASP A 134 8.74 -2.92 -6.67
C ASP A 134 7.86 -1.88 -7.38
N LEU A 135 6.72 -1.60 -6.80
CA LEU A 135 5.76 -0.62 -7.31
C LEU A 135 5.94 0.72 -6.59
N PHE A 136 5.52 1.79 -7.23
CA PHE A 136 5.69 3.14 -6.69
C PHE A 136 4.41 4.00 -6.75
N SER A 137 3.52 3.77 -7.70
CA SER A 137 2.30 4.54 -7.85
C SER A 137 1.04 3.72 -7.58
N PRO A 138 -0.05 4.34 -7.11
CA PRO A 138 -1.34 3.66 -6.98
C PRO A 138 -1.83 3.05 -8.29
N LYS A 139 -1.46 3.63 -9.44
CA LYS A 139 -1.76 3.08 -10.77
C LYS A 139 -1.02 1.77 -10.99
N GLU A 140 0.31 1.75 -10.78
CA GLU A 140 1.11 0.53 -10.93
C GLU A 140 0.62 -0.59 -10.00
N LEU A 141 0.26 -0.23 -8.74
CA LEU A 141 -0.31 -1.17 -7.79
C LEU A 141 -1.63 -1.74 -8.29
N TRP A 142 -2.53 -0.87 -8.75
CA TRP A 142 -3.81 -1.27 -9.32
C TRP A 142 -3.63 -2.21 -10.52
N GLU A 143 -2.82 -1.83 -11.50
CA GLU A 143 -2.55 -2.60 -12.70
C GLU A 143 -1.91 -3.96 -12.36
N SER A 144 -1.00 -3.99 -11.39
CA SER A 144 -0.34 -5.23 -10.96
C SER A 144 -1.30 -6.20 -10.26
N LEU A 145 -2.29 -5.69 -9.51
CA LEU A 145 -3.31 -6.53 -8.84
C LEU A 145 -4.36 -7.09 -9.82
N HIS A 146 -4.56 -6.41 -10.97
CA HIS A 146 -5.56 -6.80 -11.99
C HIS A 146 -4.95 -7.43 -13.24
N ALA A 147 -3.62 -7.57 -13.29
CA ALA A 147 -2.98 -8.30 -14.37
C ALA A 147 -3.45 -9.77 -14.35
N ASP A 148 -3.84 -10.31 -15.50
CA ASP A 148 -4.39 -11.68 -15.64
C ASP A 148 -3.45 -12.80 -15.16
N ASN A 149 -2.18 -12.48 -14.95
CA ASN A 149 -1.20 -13.36 -14.32
C ASN A 149 -0.96 -12.95 -12.87
N ASN A 150 -1.83 -13.38 -11.96
CA ASN A 150 -1.69 -13.25 -10.50
C ASN A 150 -0.45 -13.97 -9.91
N ASP A 151 0.40 -14.57 -10.74
CA ASP A 151 1.68 -15.19 -10.34
C ASP A 151 2.70 -14.19 -9.78
N ARG A 152 2.47 -12.89 -9.94
CA ARG A 152 3.35 -11.83 -9.42
C ARG A 152 3.20 -11.58 -7.92
N TRP A 153 2.10 -12.00 -7.31
CA TRP A 153 1.80 -11.81 -5.89
C TRP A 153 1.76 -13.17 -5.19
N LYS A 154 2.94 -13.72 -4.92
CA LYS A 154 3.04 -15.05 -4.29
C LYS A 154 3.09 -14.90 -2.78
N SER A 155 2.03 -15.35 -2.11
CA SER A 155 2.06 -15.51 -0.67
C SER A 155 2.89 -16.73 -0.27
N PRO A 156 3.53 -16.74 0.90
CA PRO A 156 4.30 -17.87 1.39
C PRO A 156 3.50 -19.18 1.42
N SER A 157 2.20 -19.12 1.68
CA SER A 157 1.30 -20.27 1.70
C SER A 157 1.07 -20.91 0.32
N ARG A 158 1.19 -20.15 -0.78
CA ARG A 158 1.06 -20.68 -2.14
C ARG A 158 2.35 -21.31 -2.67
N GLN A 159 3.51 -20.90 -2.18
CA GLN A 159 4.81 -21.45 -2.60
C GLN A 159 4.98 -22.90 -2.16
N ASN A 160 4.41 -23.31 -1.01
CA ASN A 160 4.53 -24.66 -0.49
C ASN A 160 3.70 -25.71 -1.25
N ASN A 161 2.66 -25.31 -1.99
CA ASN A 161 1.79 -26.24 -2.71
C ASN A 161 2.32 -26.61 -4.10
N THR A 162 3.18 -25.80 -4.71
CA THR A 162 3.76 -26.09 -6.03
C THR A 162 4.91 -27.10 -5.96
N SER A 163 5.60 -27.18 -4.84
CA SER A 163 6.73 -28.13 -4.67
C SER A 163 6.30 -29.56 -4.33
N GLN A 164 5.01 -29.82 -4.06
CA GLN A 164 4.50 -31.16 -3.78
C GLN A 164 3.85 -31.87 -4.98
N MET A 165 3.67 -31.17 -6.12
CA MET A 165 3.06 -31.76 -7.32
C MET A 165 4.08 -32.37 -8.30
N ASP A 166 5.38 -32.19 -8.07
CA ASP A 166 6.46 -32.71 -8.94
C ASP A 166 7.24 -33.86 -8.33
N LYS A 167 6.59 -34.74 -7.55
CA LYS A 167 7.19 -35.97 -7.05
C LYS A 167 6.35 -37.20 -7.37
#